data_0b9fb285402938f4896a15a89cf1c944
#
_entry.id   0b9fb285402938f4896a15a89cf1c944
#
_cell.length_a   1.000
_cell.length_b   1.000
_cell.length_c   1.000
_cell.angle_alpha   90.00
_cell.angle_beta   90.00
_cell.angle_gamma   90.00
#
_symmetry.space_group_name_H-M   'P 1'
#
loop_
_entity.id
_entity.type
_entity.pdbx_description
1 polymer ?
#
loop_
_entity_poly.entity_id
_entity_poly.type
_entity_poly.pdbx_seq_one_letter_code
_entity_poly.pdbx_strand_id
1 'polypeptide(L)'
;MSKKSGYLVRPYIIILIVSIIMVLPQIMLKNPILGIDSNFHLNRIYEDAMQIKTGNFSYFQANYGFSQSGRIVNAMYGPIWGYVLGFILFATGSLVKFQIVSDLLLLVVGGSGMYLFTRKSGANELFATIGTILYMNVGWFVAWLTGQEFTAWGMMVMPYVLIMGIRMITDHDQPVRVLPLAVSVAVIIQVHMLSTLLIIIALIPYFIVGMQRANDRVKMLQKTVLAAVLTIIMSANVWAGMLNVTSGNHLMQPFTVANMDNVSLNLSIGDNYLFALGTVCSILFVCQIFAALSTKGLQLATYLNTFVGAFFLIIGSKLFPWQRLATVLPAAKNWLQFPSRLGSIAGILLIAGAAGYLTTRVKATQNSHHQVGTSTFLNWPTGLFAFAALMLVWQNVTVMNGQLKKWDTAQPIQRMDNIYLSNHATAAEIRAGFKGKDLSKGLALAAKGTTDYLNQPASDVKYNQNRNTCLLYTSPSPRDA
;
A
#
# COMPACT_ATOMS: atom_id res chain seq x y z
N MET A 1 17.44 5.70 -35.38
CA MET A 1 16.44 5.88 -34.28
C MET A 1 16.09 4.62 -33.48
N SER A 2 16.52 3.41 -33.81
CA SER A 2 15.98 2.17 -33.19
C SER A 2 16.67 1.68 -31.92
N LYS A 3 17.95 1.97 -31.68
CA LYS A 3 18.66 1.46 -30.47
C LYS A 3 18.28 2.13 -29.15
N LYS A 4 17.90 3.41 -29.13
CA LYS A 4 17.49 4.11 -27.89
C LYS A 4 16.11 3.70 -27.37
N SER A 5 15.20 3.27 -28.23
CA SER A 5 13.85 2.85 -27.83
C SER A 5 13.84 1.50 -27.09
N GLY A 6 14.69 0.55 -27.51
CA GLY A 6 14.74 -0.78 -26.91
C GLY A 6 15.26 -0.79 -25.46
N TYR A 7 16.11 0.15 -25.07
CA TYR A 7 16.60 0.27 -23.70
C TYR A 7 15.55 0.80 -22.73
N LEU A 8 14.61 1.63 -23.16
CA LEU A 8 13.55 2.19 -22.30
C LEU A 8 12.48 1.16 -21.93
N VAL A 9 12.28 0.11 -22.73
CA VAL A 9 11.20 -0.87 -22.54
C VAL A 9 11.62 -2.03 -21.62
N ARG A 10 12.93 -2.36 -21.57
CA ARG A 10 13.45 -3.52 -20.80
C ARG A 10 13.01 -3.57 -19.33
N PRO A 11 13.12 -2.48 -18.52
CA PRO A 11 12.74 -2.54 -17.12
C PRO A 11 11.26 -2.85 -16.92
N TYR A 12 10.39 -2.33 -17.77
CA TYR A 12 8.95 -2.59 -17.70
C TYR A 12 8.59 -4.03 -18.07
N ILE A 13 9.32 -4.62 -19.02
CA ILE A 13 9.19 -6.06 -19.33
C ILE A 13 9.61 -6.89 -18.12
N ILE A 14 10.71 -6.55 -17.44
CA ILE A 14 11.17 -7.24 -16.24
C ILE A 14 10.13 -7.11 -15.11
N ILE A 15 9.58 -5.92 -14.90
CA ILE A 15 8.51 -5.68 -13.93
C ILE A 15 7.30 -6.57 -14.23
N LEU A 16 6.88 -6.64 -15.49
CA LEU A 16 5.76 -7.49 -15.91
C LEU A 16 6.06 -8.99 -15.68
N ILE A 17 7.25 -9.45 -16.05
CA ILE A 17 7.66 -10.85 -15.84
C ILE A 17 7.66 -11.19 -14.36
N VAL A 18 8.25 -10.34 -13.51
CA VAL A 18 8.24 -10.56 -12.05
C VAL A 18 6.82 -10.54 -11.50
N SER A 19 5.97 -9.63 -11.97
CA SER A 19 4.55 -9.59 -11.58
C SER A 19 3.84 -10.89 -11.92
N ILE A 20 4.07 -11.44 -13.12
CA ILE A 20 3.50 -12.73 -13.55
C ILE A 20 4.04 -13.88 -12.66
N ILE A 21 5.34 -13.90 -12.36
CA ILE A 21 5.94 -14.91 -11.48
C ILE A 21 5.29 -14.87 -10.09
N MET A 22 5.04 -13.68 -9.55
CA MET A 22 4.43 -13.53 -8.22
C MET A 22 2.99 -14.06 -8.18
N VAL A 23 2.19 -13.87 -9.23
CA VAL A 23 0.80 -14.36 -9.27
C VAL A 23 0.67 -15.77 -9.87
N LEU A 24 1.76 -16.35 -10.37
CA LEU A 24 1.77 -17.66 -11.02
C LEU A 24 1.16 -18.79 -10.17
N PRO A 25 1.43 -18.90 -8.86
CA PRO A 25 0.79 -19.91 -8.02
C PRO A 25 -0.74 -19.82 -8.05
N GLN A 26 -1.30 -18.62 -8.05
CA GLN A 26 -2.75 -18.42 -8.08
C GLN A 26 -3.35 -18.75 -9.46
N ILE A 27 -2.63 -18.43 -10.53
CA ILE A 27 -3.01 -18.83 -11.90
C ILE A 27 -3.07 -20.36 -12.03
N MET A 28 -2.09 -21.07 -11.46
CA MET A 28 -1.99 -22.53 -11.53
C MET A 28 -3.03 -23.23 -10.65
N LEU A 29 -3.16 -22.82 -9.39
CA LEU A 29 -4.01 -23.49 -8.41
C LEU A 29 -5.47 -23.04 -8.49
N LYS A 30 -5.77 -21.88 -9.07
CA LYS A 30 -7.11 -21.33 -9.25
C LYS A 30 -7.91 -21.26 -7.93
N ASN A 31 -7.22 -21.03 -6.83
CA ASN A 31 -7.79 -20.86 -5.50
C ASN A 31 -7.82 -19.35 -5.14
N PRO A 32 -8.82 -18.87 -4.42
CA PRO A 32 -8.80 -17.51 -3.87
C PRO A 32 -7.86 -17.44 -2.67
N ILE A 33 -7.43 -16.22 -2.32
CA ILE A 33 -6.72 -15.94 -1.07
C ILE A 33 -7.63 -15.08 -0.21
N LEU A 34 -7.84 -15.49 1.04
CA LEU A 34 -8.54 -14.70 2.04
C LEU A 34 -7.62 -14.47 3.23
N GLY A 35 -7.29 -13.20 3.48
CA GLY A 35 -6.52 -12.76 4.62
C GLY A 35 -7.35 -11.91 5.59
N ILE A 36 -6.68 -11.22 6.48
CA ILE A 36 -7.30 -10.52 7.61
C ILE A 36 -8.36 -9.50 7.18
N ASP A 37 -8.09 -8.70 6.14
CA ASP A 37 -9.03 -7.65 5.67
C ASP A 37 -9.84 -8.05 4.45
N SER A 38 -9.63 -9.28 3.94
CA SER A 38 -10.27 -9.73 2.70
C SER A 38 -11.79 -9.61 2.74
N ASN A 39 -12.42 -10.11 3.80
CA ASN A 39 -13.88 -10.13 3.84
C ASN A 39 -14.49 -8.72 3.89
N PHE A 40 -13.83 -7.76 4.55
CA PHE A 40 -14.27 -6.36 4.55
C PHE A 40 -14.17 -5.75 3.15
N HIS A 41 -13.00 -5.85 2.52
CA HIS A 41 -12.79 -5.25 1.21
C HIS A 41 -13.53 -5.97 0.09
N LEU A 42 -13.70 -7.29 0.17
CA LEU A 42 -14.48 -8.04 -0.81
C LEU A 42 -15.97 -7.68 -0.76
N ASN A 43 -16.55 -7.44 0.43
CA ASN A 43 -17.91 -6.93 0.55
C ASN A 43 -18.06 -5.56 -0.09
N ARG A 44 -17.09 -4.65 0.12
CA ARG A 44 -17.07 -3.33 -0.49
C ARG A 44 -16.94 -3.41 -2.02
N ILE A 45 -16.00 -4.21 -2.51
CA ILE A 45 -15.76 -4.37 -3.96
C ILE A 45 -16.94 -5.05 -4.64
N TYR A 46 -17.59 -6.02 -3.95
CA TYR A 46 -18.81 -6.65 -4.42
C TYR A 46 -19.96 -5.65 -4.49
N GLU A 47 -20.12 -4.79 -3.48
CA GLU A 47 -21.08 -3.68 -3.50
C GLU A 47 -20.89 -2.82 -4.77
N ASP A 48 -19.67 -2.35 -5.01
CA ASP A 48 -19.36 -1.49 -6.16
C ASP A 48 -19.60 -2.23 -7.49
N ALA A 49 -19.25 -3.51 -7.59
CA ALA A 49 -19.50 -4.33 -8.76
C ALA A 49 -21.00 -4.50 -9.03
N MET A 50 -21.81 -4.68 -8.00
CA MET A 50 -23.27 -4.82 -8.14
C MET A 50 -23.94 -3.49 -8.46
N GLN A 51 -23.46 -2.38 -7.92
CA GLN A 51 -23.94 -1.04 -8.30
C GLN A 51 -23.69 -0.78 -9.79
N ILE A 52 -22.51 -1.12 -10.30
CA ILE A 52 -22.19 -1.03 -11.74
C ILE A 52 -23.11 -1.92 -12.56
N LYS A 53 -23.32 -3.18 -12.12
CA LYS A 53 -24.14 -4.16 -12.84
C LYS A 53 -25.60 -3.76 -12.93
N THR A 54 -26.15 -3.18 -11.89
CA THR A 54 -27.60 -2.86 -11.77
C THR A 54 -27.92 -1.42 -12.16
N GLY A 55 -26.92 -0.53 -12.21
CA GLY A 55 -27.12 0.91 -12.37
C GLY A 55 -27.70 1.61 -11.12
N ASN A 56 -27.83 0.90 -10.00
CA ASN A 56 -28.33 1.45 -8.74
C ASN A 56 -27.18 1.93 -7.85
N PHE A 57 -26.70 3.14 -8.14
CA PHE A 57 -25.57 3.75 -7.43
C PHE A 57 -25.99 4.35 -6.09
N SER A 58 -25.29 4.00 -5.03
CA SER A 58 -25.45 4.57 -3.70
C SER A 58 -24.10 4.97 -3.13
N TYR A 59 -23.93 6.24 -2.77
CA TYR A 59 -22.69 6.75 -2.20
C TYR A 59 -22.56 6.43 -0.70
N PHE A 60 -23.67 6.43 0.03
CA PHE A 60 -23.68 6.34 1.48
C PHE A 60 -24.02 4.94 2.01
N GLN A 61 -24.77 4.13 1.27
CA GLN A 61 -25.28 2.85 1.76
C GLN A 61 -24.82 1.70 0.88
N ALA A 62 -24.39 0.61 1.52
CA ALA A 62 -24.15 -0.66 0.86
C ALA A 62 -25.47 -1.45 0.76
N ASN A 63 -25.95 -1.63 -0.47
CA ASN A 63 -27.23 -2.28 -0.74
C ASN A 63 -27.08 -3.77 -1.11
N TYR A 64 -25.88 -4.20 -1.50
CA TYR A 64 -25.60 -5.56 -2.00
C TYR A 64 -24.58 -6.29 -1.14
N GLY A 65 -23.53 -5.60 -0.69
CA GLY A 65 -22.51 -6.13 0.22
C GLY A 65 -22.92 -6.06 1.69
N PHE A 66 -22.07 -6.55 2.57
CA PHE A 66 -22.24 -6.51 4.02
C PHE A 66 -23.61 -7.06 4.48
N SER A 67 -24.07 -8.14 3.85
CA SER A 67 -25.38 -8.74 4.11
C SER A 67 -26.54 -7.76 3.95
N GLN A 68 -26.42 -6.78 3.07
CA GLN A 68 -27.42 -5.74 2.79
C GLN A 68 -27.80 -4.87 4.01
N SER A 69 -26.83 -4.70 4.93
CA SER A 69 -27.04 -3.98 6.19
C SER A 69 -27.10 -2.45 6.06
N GLY A 70 -26.96 -1.89 4.86
CA GLY A 70 -26.90 -0.44 4.65
C GLY A 70 -25.61 0.23 5.14
N ARG A 71 -24.54 -0.53 5.33
CA ARG A 71 -23.29 -0.04 5.92
C ARG A 71 -22.68 1.09 5.11
N ILE A 72 -22.25 2.15 5.81
CA ILE A 72 -21.62 3.33 5.20
C ILE A 72 -20.11 3.06 5.07
N VAL A 73 -19.64 2.73 3.88
CA VAL A 73 -18.21 2.43 3.65
C VAL A 73 -17.60 3.35 2.59
N ASN A 74 -18.23 3.49 1.42
CA ASN A 74 -17.67 4.25 0.31
C ASN A 74 -17.45 5.72 0.62
N ALA A 75 -18.32 6.33 1.42
CA ALA A 75 -18.15 7.71 1.89
C ALA A 75 -16.94 7.91 2.80
N MET A 76 -16.41 6.83 3.42
CA MET A 76 -15.26 6.88 4.32
C MET A 76 -13.93 6.48 3.66
N TYR A 77 -13.96 5.82 2.49
CA TYR A 77 -12.75 5.27 1.84
C TYR A 77 -12.40 5.90 0.49
N GLY A 78 -13.16 6.85 0.00
CA GLY A 78 -13.00 7.35 -1.36
C GLY A 78 -13.56 6.35 -2.41
N PRO A 79 -14.67 6.70 -3.05
CA PRO A 79 -15.45 5.73 -3.87
C PRO A 79 -14.78 5.38 -5.19
N ILE A 80 -14.01 6.31 -5.80
CA ILE A 80 -13.50 6.11 -7.16
C ILE A 80 -12.64 4.84 -7.25
N TRP A 81 -11.76 4.61 -6.27
CA TRP A 81 -10.92 3.41 -6.29
C TRP A 81 -11.73 2.14 -6.00
N GLY A 82 -12.74 2.22 -5.16
CA GLY A 82 -13.72 1.15 -4.96
C GLY A 82 -14.38 0.75 -6.27
N TYR A 83 -14.90 1.71 -7.04
CA TYR A 83 -15.51 1.46 -8.35
C TYR A 83 -14.52 0.90 -9.39
N VAL A 84 -13.24 1.32 -9.38
CA VAL A 84 -12.22 0.71 -10.25
C VAL A 84 -12.08 -0.78 -9.94
N LEU A 85 -11.94 -1.15 -8.66
CA LEU A 85 -11.87 -2.55 -8.25
C LEU A 85 -13.18 -3.30 -8.47
N GLY A 86 -14.32 -2.67 -8.21
CA GLY A 86 -15.65 -3.19 -8.51
C GLY A 86 -15.85 -3.48 -10.00
N PHE A 87 -15.38 -2.60 -10.87
CA PHE A 87 -15.40 -2.83 -12.31
C PHE A 87 -14.55 -4.04 -12.72
N ILE A 88 -13.36 -4.20 -12.12
CA ILE A 88 -12.52 -5.39 -12.38
C ILE A 88 -13.25 -6.66 -11.95
N LEU A 89 -13.90 -6.67 -10.78
CA LEU A 89 -14.68 -7.83 -10.33
C LEU A 89 -15.86 -8.11 -11.27
N PHE A 90 -16.59 -7.08 -11.67
CA PHE A 90 -17.70 -7.19 -12.63
C PHE A 90 -17.25 -7.76 -13.97
N ALA A 91 -16.17 -7.22 -14.54
CA ALA A 91 -15.63 -7.63 -15.84
C ALA A 91 -15.06 -9.06 -15.83
N THR A 92 -14.43 -9.47 -14.72
CA THR A 92 -13.84 -10.82 -14.60
C THR A 92 -14.84 -11.90 -14.20
N GLY A 93 -15.93 -11.52 -13.52
CA GLY A 93 -17.02 -12.42 -13.08
C GLY A 93 -16.58 -13.54 -12.14
N SER A 94 -15.40 -13.42 -11.50
CA SER A 94 -14.82 -14.44 -10.62
C SER A 94 -13.86 -13.81 -9.62
N LEU A 95 -13.94 -14.19 -8.34
CA LEU A 95 -13.04 -13.72 -7.30
C LEU A 95 -11.57 -14.02 -7.63
N VAL A 96 -11.27 -15.23 -8.09
CA VAL A 96 -9.89 -15.63 -8.42
C VAL A 96 -9.32 -14.79 -9.56
N LYS A 97 -10.10 -14.58 -10.63
CA LYS A 97 -9.67 -13.74 -11.75
C LYS A 97 -9.53 -12.27 -11.32
N PHE A 98 -10.46 -11.78 -10.50
CA PHE A 98 -10.38 -10.44 -9.93
C PHE A 98 -9.07 -10.26 -9.15
N GLN A 99 -8.74 -11.18 -8.24
CA GLN A 99 -7.50 -11.11 -7.47
C GLN A 99 -6.27 -11.11 -8.38
N ILE A 100 -6.17 -12.03 -9.34
CA ILE A 100 -5.05 -12.07 -10.29
C ILE A 100 -4.90 -10.72 -11.05
N VAL A 101 -6.01 -10.17 -11.56
CA VAL A 101 -5.96 -8.90 -12.32
C VAL A 101 -5.62 -7.72 -11.42
N SER A 102 -6.20 -7.65 -10.23
CA SER A 102 -5.90 -6.59 -9.28
C SER A 102 -4.45 -6.67 -8.76
N ASP A 103 -3.93 -7.87 -8.52
CA ASP A 103 -2.54 -8.09 -8.13
C ASP A 103 -1.57 -7.65 -9.22
N LEU A 104 -1.84 -8.03 -10.48
CA LEU A 104 -1.05 -7.57 -11.62
C LEU A 104 -1.10 -6.04 -11.78
N LEU A 105 -2.27 -5.42 -11.62
CA LEU A 105 -2.42 -3.97 -11.66
C LEU A 105 -1.57 -3.30 -10.58
N LEU A 106 -1.66 -3.76 -9.33
CA LEU A 106 -0.87 -3.26 -8.21
C LEU A 106 0.63 -3.35 -8.50
N LEU A 107 1.10 -4.55 -8.88
CA LEU A 107 2.51 -4.84 -9.10
C LEU A 107 3.10 -4.04 -10.26
N VAL A 108 2.41 -4.00 -11.40
CA VAL A 108 2.90 -3.33 -12.62
C VAL A 108 2.89 -1.81 -12.42
N VAL A 109 1.80 -1.24 -11.90
CA VAL A 109 1.70 0.22 -11.72
C VAL A 109 2.64 0.67 -10.60
N GLY A 110 2.62 0.02 -9.44
CA GLY A 110 3.48 0.37 -8.32
C GLY A 110 4.97 0.15 -8.63
N GLY A 111 5.30 -0.97 -9.30
CA GLY A 111 6.66 -1.24 -9.78
C GLY A 111 7.13 -0.18 -10.78
N SER A 112 6.28 0.21 -11.75
CA SER A 112 6.61 1.27 -12.69
C SER A 112 6.86 2.61 -12.01
N GLY A 113 6.04 2.94 -11.01
CA GLY A 113 6.24 4.15 -10.20
C GLY A 113 7.55 4.12 -9.43
N MET A 114 7.88 2.99 -8.80
CA MET A 114 9.14 2.84 -8.05
C MET A 114 10.37 2.92 -8.98
N TYR A 115 10.32 2.30 -10.15
CA TYR A 115 11.37 2.42 -11.15
C TYR A 115 11.60 3.88 -11.54
N LEU A 116 10.53 4.60 -11.90
CA LEU A 116 10.61 6.01 -12.28
C LEU A 116 11.16 6.88 -11.13
N PHE A 117 10.69 6.67 -9.91
CA PHE A 117 11.16 7.41 -8.73
C PHE A 117 12.64 7.17 -8.49
N THR A 118 13.08 5.91 -8.50
CA THR A 118 14.48 5.54 -8.28
C THR A 118 15.39 6.07 -9.38
N ARG A 119 14.94 6.02 -10.64
CA ARG A 119 15.66 6.65 -11.78
C ARG A 119 15.79 8.16 -11.60
N LYS A 120 14.70 8.83 -11.22
CA LYS A 120 14.69 10.29 -10.97
C LYS A 120 15.55 10.67 -9.76
N SER A 121 15.70 9.78 -8.79
CA SER A 121 16.62 9.93 -7.65
C SER A 121 18.10 9.74 -8.02
N GLY A 122 18.43 9.44 -9.29
CA GLY A 122 19.78 9.37 -9.81
C GLY A 122 20.38 7.97 -9.92
N ALA A 123 19.63 6.91 -9.63
CA ALA A 123 20.09 5.54 -9.84
C ALA A 123 20.20 5.20 -11.33
N ASN A 124 21.15 4.35 -11.71
CA ASN A 124 21.24 3.78 -13.05
C ASN A 124 20.10 2.77 -13.29
N GLU A 125 19.94 2.31 -14.55
CA GLU A 125 18.86 1.41 -14.94
C GLU A 125 18.89 0.09 -14.16
N LEU A 126 20.07 -0.51 -14.00
CA LEU A 126 20.23 -1.80 -13.32
C LEU A 126 19.77 -1.73 -11.86
N PHE A 127 20.33 -0.78 -11.08
CA PHE A 127 19.97 -0.68 -9.66
C PHE A 127 18.56 -0.16 -9.44
N ALA A 128 18.03 0.66 -10.34
CA ALA A 128 16.64 1.05 -10.29
C ALA A 128 15.70 -0.16 -10.54
N THR A 129 16.04 -1.04 -11.48
CA THR A 129 15.24 -2.25 -11.76
C THR A 129 15.30 -3.23 -10.58
N ILE A 130 16.49 -3.51 -10.02
CA ILE A 130 16.63 -4.40 -8.85
C ILE A 130 15.90 -3.81 -7.65
N GLY A 131 16.07 -2.50 -7.38
CA GLY A 131 15.33 -1.81 -6.31
C GLY A 131 13.83 -1.85 -6.49
N THR A 132 13.35 -1.81 -7.72
CA THR A 132 11.92 -2.00 -8.03
C THR A 132 11.42 -3.39 -7.66
N ILE A 133 12.19 -4.43 -8.00
CA ILE A 133 11.84 -5.82 -7.63
C ILE A 133 11.81 -5.98 -6.11
N LEU A 134 12.79 -5.41 -5.39
CA LEU A 134 12.75 -5.37 -3.92
C LEU A 134 11.48 -4.72 -3.41
N TYR A 135 11.15 -3.53 -3.91
CA TYR A 135 9.97 -2.77 -3.50
C TYR A 135 8.66 -3.55 -3.71
N MET A 136 8.51 -4.21 -4.86
CA MET A 136 7.33 -5.02 -5.17
C MET A 136 7.12 -6.18 -4.17
N ASN A 137 8.13 -6.48 -3.34
CA ASN A 137 8.13 -7.58 -2.40
C ASN A 137 8.22 -7.14 -0.92
N VAL A 138 8.12 -5.83 -0.63
CA VAL A 138 8.20 -5.33 0.76
C VAL A 138 6.85 -5.39 1.45
N GLY A 139 6.83 -5.90 2.67
CA GLY A 139 5.75 -6.01 3.66
C GLY A 139 4.36 -5.49 3.27
N TRP A 140 4.09 -4.22 3.51
CA TRP A 140 2.78 -3.63 3.23
C TRP A 140 2.41 -3.57 1.75
N PHE A 141 3.39 -3.54 0.82
CA PHE A 141 3.08 -3.53 -0.61
C PHE A 141 2.52 -4.88 -1.07
N VAL A 142 3.15 -5.98 -0.69
CA VAL A 142 2.73 -7.33 -1.06
C VAL A 142 1.51 -7.81 -0.25
N ALA A 143 1.13 -7.08 0.78
CA ALA A 143 0.03 -7.45 1.68
C ALA A 143 -1.35 -7.46 1.00
N TRP A 144 -1.52 -6.79 -0.14
CA TRP A 144 -2.73 -6.96 -0.94
C TRP A 144 -2.86 -8.39 -1.49
N LEU A 145 -1.79 -8.96 -2.00
CA LEU A 145 -1.77 -10.29 -2.60
C LEU A 145 -2.11 -11.40 -1.58
N THR A 146 -1.78 -11.17 -0.30
CA THR A 146 -1.88 -12.21 0.74
C THR A 146 -2.98 -11.95 1.76
N GLY A 147 -3.46 -10.70 1.87
CA GLY A 147 -4.38 -10.29 2.92
C GLY A 147 -5.44 -9.28 2.51
N GLN A 148 -5.39 -8.79 1.27
CA GLN A 148 -6.20 -7.69 0.77
C GLN A 148 -6.08 -6.42 1.63
N GLU A 149 -4.87 -6.16 2.15
CA GLU A 149 -4.57 -4.95 2.93
C GLU A 149 -4.55 -3.70 2.04
N PHE A 150 -5.44 -2.76 2.30
CA PHE A 150 -5.67 -1.61 1.40
C PHE A 150 -4.52 -0.60 1.39
N THR A 151 -3.65 -0.61 2.39
CA THR A 151 -2.40 0.19 2.43
C THR A 151 -1.52 -0.05 1.21
N ALA A 152 -1.54 -1.25 0.63
CA ALA A 152 -0.78 -1.59 -0.59
C ALA A 152 -1.13 -0.68 -1.78
N TRP A 153 -2.41 -0.35 -1.94
CA TRP A 153 -2.87 0.56 -2.99
C TRP A 153 -2.34 1.97 -2.80
N GLY A 154 -2.27 2.43 -1.54
CA GLY A 154 -1.58 3.69 -1.23
C GLY A 154 -0.11 3.67 -1.63
N MET A 155 0.59 2.58 -1.29
CA MET A 155 1.99 2.40 -1.70
C MET A 155 2.17 2.37 -3.22
N MET A 156 1.23 1.82 -3.99
CA MET A 156 1.27 1.85 -5.46
C MET A 156 1.44 3.28 -6.00
N VAL A 157 0.82 4.27 -5.36
CA VAL A 157 0.80 5.67 -5.82
C VAL A 157 1.94 6.50 -5.20
N MET A 158 2.40 6.17 -3.98
CA MET A 158 3.43 6.94 -3.26
C MET A 158 4.70 7.27 -4.07
N PRO A 159 5.30 6.36 -4.87
CA PRO A 159 6.47 6.69 -5.66
C PRO A 159 6.24 7.82 -6.68
N TYR A 160 5.05 7.92 -7.26
CA TYR A 160 4.69 9.00 -8.19
C TYR A 160 4.63 10.36 -7.47
N VAL A 161 4.13 10.38 -6.24
CA VAL A 161 4.13 11.60 -5.41
C VAL A 161 5.56 11.99 -5.03
N LEU A 162 6.41 11.02 -4.68
CA LEU A 162 7.82 11.28 -4.34
C LEU A 162 8.65 11.80 -5.52
N ILE A 163 8.28 11.48 -6.77
CA ILE A 163 8.90 12.09 -7.96
C ILE A 163 8.74 13.62 -7.92
N MET A 164 7.62 14.13 -7.40
CA MET A 164 7.43 15.57 -7.22
C MET A 164 8.39 16.13 -6.15
N GLY A 165 8.64 15.36 -5.07
CA GLY A 165 9.64 15.71 -4.06
C GLY A 165 11.07 15.77 -4.64
N ILE A 166 11.46 14.78 -5.46
CA ILE A 166 12.77 14.82 -6.16
C ILE A 166 12.86 16.05 -7.05
N ARG A 167 11.78 16.39 -7.75
CA ARG A 167 11.75 17.60 -8.58
C ARG A 167 12.00 18.87 -7.75
N MET A 168 11.40 18.98 -6.56
CA MET A 168 11.56 20.13 -5.67
C MET A 168 13.03 20.42 -5.34
N ILE A 169 13.87 19.39 -5.24
CA ILE A 169 15.28 19.53 -4.88
C ILE A 169 16.24 19.59 -6.07
N THR A 170 15.80 19.24 -7.28
CA THR A 170 16.64 19.13 -8.47
C THR A 170 16.37 20.18 -9.54
N ASP A 171 15.18 20.73 -9.61
CA ASP A 171 14.76 21.76 -10.58
C ASP A 171 14.62 23.10 -9.87
N HIS A 172 15.69 23.93 -9.96
CA HIS A 172 15.75 25.20 -9.22
C HIS A 172 14.84 26.29 -9.82
N ASP A 173 14.53 26.22 -11.11
CA ASP A 173 13.70 27.20 -11.81
C ASP A 173 12.19 26.91 -11.67
N GLN A 174 11.84 25.63 -11.74
CA GLN A 174 10.45 25.16 -11.65
C GLN A 174 10.31 23.96 -10.70
N PRO A 175 10.63 24.13 -9.41
CA PRO A 175 10.64 23.05 -8.44
C PRO A 175 9.25 22.44 -8.23
N VAL A 176 8.18 23.23 -8.41
CA VAL A 176 6.80 22.76 -8.30
C VAL A 176 6.08 22.94 -9.63
N ARG A 177 5.55 21.85 -10.17
CA ARG A 177 4.54 21.81 -11.22
C ARG A 177 3.17 21.58 -10.59
N VAL A 178 2.33 22.58 -10.65
CA VAL A 178 1.05 22.64 -9.92
C VAL A 178 0.17 21.44 -10.25
N LEU A 179 -0.16 21.22 -11.51
CA LEU A 179 -1.09 20.16 -11.92
C LEU A 179 -0.57 18.75 -11.64
N PRO A 180 0.69 18.39 -11.99
CA PRO A 180 1.22 17.06 -11.63
C PRO A 180 1.24 16.79 -10.13
N LEU A 181 1.59 17.77 -9.30
CA LEU A 181 1.57 17.62 -7.85
C LEU A 181 0.12 17.45 -7.34
N ALA A 182 -0.79 18.31 -7.77
CA ALA A 182 -2.19 18.26 -7.36
C ALA A 182 -2.85 16.93 -7.74
N VAL A 183 -2.67 16.49 -8.99
CA VAL A 183 -3.23 15.22 -9.48
C VAL A 183 -2.66 14.03 -8.72
N SER A 184 -1.33 13.97 -8.52
CA SER A 184 -0.71 12.83 -7.83
C SER A 184 -1.19 12.70 -6.38
N VAL A 185 -1.36 13.83 -5.67
CA VAL A 185 -1.90 13.83 -4.31
C VAL A 185 -3.41 13.57 -4.30
N ALA A 186 -4.18 14.12 -5.24
CA ALA A 186 -5.61 13.84 -5.34
C ALA A 186 -5.89 12.35 -5.62
N VAL A 187 -5.08 11.71 -6.47
CA VAL A 187 -5.20 10.27 -6.76
C VAL A 187 -4.96 9.44 -5.49
N ILE A 188 -3.92 9.73 -4.71
CA ILE A 188 -3.66 8.94 -3.50
C ILE A 188 -4.75 9.17 -2.42
N ILE A 189 -5.38 10.36 -2.37
CA ILE A 189 -6.56 10.63 -1.52
C ILE A 189 -7.73 9.71 -1.91
N GLN A 190 -8.00 9.55 -3.20
CA GLN A 190 -9.05 8.65 -3.68
C GLN A 190 -8.75 7.17 -3.40
N VAL A 191 -7.47 6.82 -3.28
CA VAL A 191 -7.02 5.44 -3.08
C VAL A 191 -6.95 5.09 -1.60
N HIS A 192 -6.23 5.89 -0.79
CA HIS A 192 -6.01 5.58 0.63
C HIS A 192 -5.62 6.82 1.46
N MET A 193 -6.53 7.28 2.28
CA MET A 193 -6.40 8.52 3.06
C MET A 193 -5.18 8.54 3.98
N LEU A 194 -4.95 7.48 4.76
CA LEU A 194 -3.81 7.43 5.68
C LEU A 194 -2.47 7.48 4.91
N SER A 195 -2.37 6.79 3.79
CA SER A 195 -1.19 6.86 2.92
C SER A 195 -0.94 8.26 2.40
N THR A 196 -2.01 9.03 2.16
CA THR A 196 -1.89 10.45 1.77
C THR A 196 -1.26 11.27 2.88
N LEU A 197 -1.71 11.11 4.12
CA LEU A 197 -1.12 11.83 5.25
C LEU A 197 0.36 11.49 5.40
N LEU A 198 0.71 10.21 5.35
CA LEU A 198 2.10 9.76 5.49
C LEU A 198 3.01 10.31 4.38
N ILE A 199 2.56 10.29 3.13
CA ILE A 199 3.37 10.78 2.01
C ILE A 199 3.53 12.30 2.01
N ILE A 200 2.52 13.06 2.46
CA ILE A 200 2.62 14.52 2.64
C ILE A 200 3.69 14.83 3.69
N ILE A 201 3.70 14.12 4.83
CA ILE A 201 4.75 14.29 5.85
C ILE A 201 6.13 13.96 5.26
N ALA A 202 6.23 12.91 4.45
CA ALA A 202 7.49 12.53 3.80
C ALA A 202 7.97 13.56 2.77
N LEU A 203 7.08 14.37 2.17
CA LEU A 203 7.45 15.44 1.25
C LEU A 203 8.01 16.69 1.94
N ILE A 204 7.73 16.89 3.24
CA ILE A 204 8.17 18.10 3.98
C ILE A 204 9.68 18.33 3.89
N PRO A 205 10.57 17.34 4.14
CA PRO A 205 12.01 17.54 3.99
C PRO A 205 12.43 17.94 2.57
N TYR A 206 11.79 17.37 1.54
CA TYR A 206 12.07 17.73 0.14
C TYR A 206 11.61 19.15 -0.17
N PHE A 207 10.47 19.57 0.37
CA PHE A 207 9.98 20.95 0.22
C PHE A 207 10.93 21.94 0.90
N ILE A 208 11.36 21.68 2.14
CA ILE A 208 12.29 22.54 2.89
C ILE A 208 13.62 22.72 2.13
N VAL A 209 14.21 21.61 1.68
CA VAL A 209 15.47 21.66 0.91
C VAL A 209 15.23 22.35 -0.44
N GLY A 210 14.09 22.07 -1.09
CA GLY A 210 13.69 22.72 -2.33
C GLY A 210 13.56 24.24 -2.17
N MET A 211 12.94 24.71 -1.10
CA MET A 211 12.82 26.14 -0.77
C MET A 211 14.18 26.82 -0.58
N GLN A 212 15.16 26.11 -0.01
CA GLN A 212 16.53 26.63 0.15
C GLN A 212 17.26 26.78 -1.19
N ARG A 213 16.92 25.94 -2.18
CA ARG A 213 17.61 25.82 -3.47
C ARG A 213 16.87 26.50 -4.63
N ALA A 214 15.58 26.84 -4.45
CA ALA A 214 14.79 27.48 -5.49
C ALA A 214 15.30 28.90 -5.80
N ASN A 215 15.40 29.22 -7.10
CA ASN A 215 15.75 30.57 -7.56
C ASN A 215 14.69 31.59 -7.18
N ASP A 216 13.41 31.19 -7.13
CA ASP A 216 12.29 32.02 -6.68
C ASP A 216 11.47 31.26 -5.63
N ARG A 217 11.76 31.53 -4.36
CA ARG A 217 11.09 30.90 -3.20
C ARG A 217 9.63 31.27 -3.10
N VAL A 218 9.28 32.52 -3.37
CA VAL A 218 7.91 33.01 -3.28
C VAL A 218 7.03 32.31 -4.30
N LYS A 219 7.51 32.20 -5.53
CA LYS A 219 6.82 31.48 -6.61
C LYS A 219 6.69 29.99 -6.32
N MET A 220 7.71 29.37 -5.70
CA MET A 220 7.62 27.97 -5.27
C MET A 220 6.52 27.80 -4.23
N LEU A 221 6.45 28.65 -3.21
CA LEU A 221 5.41 28.63 -2.19
C LEU A 221 4.01 28.82 -2.80
N GLN A 222 3.85 29.86 -3.63
CA GLN A 222 2.57 30.14 -4.32
C GLN A 222 2.08 28.92 -5.14
N LYS A 223 2.99 28.29 -5.91
CA LYS A 223 2.66 27.10 -6.69
C LYS A 223 2.30 25.91 -5.81
N THR A 224 2.96 25.75 -4.65
CA THR A 224 2.65 24.70 -3.68
C THR A 224 1.26 24.90 -3.08
N VAL A 225 0.93 26.13 -2.66
CA VAL A 225 -0.39 26.48 -2.15
C VAL A 225 -1.47 26.25 -3.22
N LEU A 226 -1.22 26.69 -4.45
CA LEU A 226 -2.17 26.45 -5.56
C LEU A 226 -2.36 24.94 -5.82
N ALA A 227 -1.29 24.14 -5.77
CA ALA A 227 -1.41 22.71 -5.91
C ALA A 227 -2.23 22.08 -4.77
N ALA A 228 -2.06 22.55 -3.53
CA ALA A 228 -2.84 22.08 -2.38
C ALA A 228 -4.35 22.44 -2.54
N VAL A 229 -4.67 23.67 -2.96
CA VAL A 229 -6.05 24.07 -3.24
C VAL A 229 -6.69 23.22 -4.33
N LEU A 230 -5.98 23.01 -5.44
CA LEU A 230 -6.46 22.14 -6.52
C LEU A 230 -6.63 20.69 -6.05
N THR A 231 -5.72 20.18 -5.22
CA THR A 231 -5.85 18.84 -4.61
C THR A 231 -7.16 18.72 -3.82
N ILE A 232 -7.45 19.70 -2.95
CA ILE A 232 -8.68 19.72 -2.14
C ILE A 232 -9.92 19.72 -3.05
N ILE A 233 -9.93 20.56 -4.09
CA ILE A 233 -11.05 20.61 -5.05
C ILE A 233 -11.22 19.28 -5.78
N MET A 234 -10.12 18.70 -6.28
CA MET A 234 -10.16 17.42 -7.03
C MET A 234 -10.54 16.22 -6.17
N SER A 235 -10.38 16.31 -4.86
CA SER A 235 -10.77 15.26 -3.91
C SER A 235 -12.00 15.61 -3.08
N ALA A 236 -12.76 16.63 -3.48
CA ALA A 236 -13.90 17.17 -2.73
C ALA A 236 -14.97 16.10 -2.43
N ASN A 237 -15.17 15.15 -3.34
CA ASN A 237 -16.06 14.01 -3.12
C ASN A 237 -15.68 13.19 -1.87
N VAL A 238 -14.40 13.00 -1.57
CA VAL A 238 -13.94 12.27 -0.39
C VAL A 238 -14.21 13.08 0.89
N TRP A 239 -13.73 14.34 0.91
CA TRP A 239 -13.88 15.21 2.09
C TRP A 239 -15.33 15.53 2.38
N ALA A 240 -16.12 15.86 1.36
CA ALA A 240 -17.53 16.16 1.54
C ALA A 240 -18.32 14.95 2.03
N GLY A 241 -18.04 13.76 1.49
CA GLY A 241 -18.64 12.51 1.96
C GLY A 241 -18.33 12.22 3.43
N MET A 242 -17.04 12.30 3.80
CA MET A 242 -16.61 12.09 5.18
C MET A 242 -17.23 13.12 6.14
N LEU A 243 -17.20 14.41 5.78
CA LEU A 243 -17.77 15.47 6.60
C LEU A 243 -19.28 15.28 6.78
N ASN A 244 -20.01 14.95 5.72
CA ASN A 244 -21.45 14.69 5.79
C ASN A 244 -21.75 13.53 6.76
N VAL A 245 -21.04 12.41 6.64
CA VAL A 245 -21.26 11.25 7.50
C VAL A 245 -20.87 11.56 8.96
N THR A 246 -19.71 12.19 9.20
CA THR A 246 -19.20 12.43 10.56
C THR A 246 -19.93 13.55 11.29
N SER A 247 -20.53 14.51 10.58
CA SER A 247 -21.31 15.59 11.19
C SER A 247 -22.68 15.16 11.69
N GLY A 248 -23.27 14.14 11.03
CA GLY A 248 -24.62 13.66 11.37
C GLY A 248 -24.66 12.33 12.14
N ASN A 249 -23.51 11.69 12.38
CA ASN A 249 -23.48 10.35 12.97
C ASN A 249 -22.33 10.21 13.99
N HIS A 250 -22.60 9.50 15.08
CA HIS A 250 -21.57 9.03 16.02
C HIS A 250 -21.08 7.67 15.55
N LEU A 251 -20.01 7.66 14.75
CA LEU A 251 -19.45 6.42 14.22
C LEU A 251 -18.56 5.73 15.23
N MET A 252 -18.65 4.42 15.25
CA MET A 252 -17.71 3.59 15.99
C MET A 252 -16.31 3.74 15.40
N GLN A 253 -15.36 3.94 16.30
CA GLN A 253 -13.96 4.05 15.90
C GLN A 253 -13.44 2.70 15.37
N PRO A 254 -12.53 2.71 14.41
CA PRO A 254 -11.84 1.51 13.98
C PRO A 254 -11.17 0.81 15.17
N PHE A 255 -11.00 -0.51 15.04
CA PHE A 255 -10.33 -1.31 16.07
C PHE A 255 -8.99 -0.70 16.48
N THR A 256 -8.80 -0.53 17.77
CA THR A 256 -7.53 -0.06 18.35
C THR A 256 -6.81 -1.21 19.05
N VAL A 257 -5.50 -1.30 18.85
CA VAL A 257 -4.68 -2.30 19.53
C VAL A 257 -4.40 -1.87 20.97
N ALA A 258 -4.42 -2.83 21.89
CA ALA A 258 -4.14 -2.56 23.31
C ALA A 258 -2.72 -2.01 23.49
N ASN A 259 -1.74 -2.60 22.83
CA ASN A 259 -0.33 -2.19 22.87
C ASN A 259 0.21 -1.90 21.47
N MET A 260 0.52 -0.63 21.20
CA MET A 260 1.04 -0.18 19.91
C MET A 260 2.45 -0.71 19.59
N ASP A 261 3.25 -1.06 20.60
CA ASP A 261 4.60 -1.62 20.37
C ASP A 261 4.51 -3.01 19.71
N ASN A 262 3.43 -3.78 19.93
CA ASN A 262 3.25 -5.11 19.35
C ASN A 262 2.96 -5.07 17.83
N VAL A 263 2.46 -3.93 17.35
CA VAL A 263 2.14 -3.69 15.93
C VAL A 263 3.09 -2.67 15.29
N SER A 264 4.15 -2.32 15.99
CA SER A 264 5.27 -1.56 15.45
C SER A 264 6.21 -2.48 14.69
N LEU A 265 6.94 -1.90 13.74
CA LEU A 265 7.85 -2.64 12.88
C LEU A 265 9.00 -3.23 13.71
N ASN A 266 9.26 -4.50 13.53
CA ASN A 266 10.37 -5.20 14.15
C ASN A 266 11.49 -5.46 13.12
N LEU A 267 12.72 -5.08 13.47
CA LEU A 267 13.90 -5.56 12.75
C LEU A 267 14.14 -6.99 13.20
N SER A 268 13.90 -7.96 12.35
CA SER A 268 13.82 -9.36 12.74
C SER A 268 14.61 -10.28 11.82
N ILE A 269 14.98 -11.43 12.34
CA ILE A 269 15.43 -12.56 11.56
C ILE A 269 14.18 -13.34 11.13
N GLY A 270 14.13 -13.78 9.86
CA GLY A 270 12.99 -14.50 9.29
C GLY A 270 12.34 -13.76 8.12
N ASP A 271 11.06 -13.98 7.95
CA ASP A 271 10.31 -13.49 6.81
C ASP A 271 9.88 -12.02 6.97
N ASN A 272 9.73 -11.37 5.83
CA ASN A 272 9.18 -10.03 5.74
C ASN A 272 7.64 -10.10 5.73
N TYR A 273 6.99 -9.33 6.60
CA TYR A 273 5.55 -9.14 6.60
C TYR A 273 5.15 -7.81 7.28
N LEU A 274 3.86 -7.56 7.56
CA LEU A 274 3.34 -6.25 8.00
C LEU A 274 4.05 -5.64 9.22
N PHE A 275 4.47 -6.46 10.18
CA PHE A 275 5.08 -6.01 11.44
C PHE A 275 6.55 -6.41 11.58
N ALA A 276 7.14 -7.04 10.58
CA ALA A 276 8.53 -7.47 10.59
C ALA A 276 9.21 -7.22 9.24
N LEU A 277 10.39 -6.62 9.29
CA LEU A 277 11.19 -6.39 8.09
C LEU A 277 11.78 -7.66 7.49
N GLY A 278 11.93 -8.70 8.31
CA GLY A 278 12.67 -9.89 7.93
C GLY A 278 14.17 -9.64 7.74
N THR A 279 14.91 -10.72 7.56
CA THR A 279 16.38 -10.67 7.49
C THR A 279 16.89 -9.77 6.37
N VAL A 280 16.34 -9.95 5.16
CA VAL A 280 16.83 -9.26 3.94
C VAL A 280 16.67 -7.75 4.06
N CYS A 281 15.47 -7.27 4.40
CA CYS A 281 15.21 -5.83 4.52
C CYS A 281 15.92 -5.22 5.73
N SER A 282 16.02 -5.94 6.85
CA SER A 282 16.74 -5.46 8.04
C SER A 282 18.21 -5.20 7.74
N ILE A 283 18.90 -6.15 7.12
CA ILE A 283 20.31 -6.00 6.72
C ILE A 283 20.46 -4.88 5.69
N LEU A 284 19.64 -4.89 4.64
CA LEU A 284 19.71 -3.90 3.57
C LEU A 284 19.56 -2.47 4.09
N PHE A 285 18.55 -2.23 4.95
CA PHE A 285 18.25 -0.88 5.43
C PHE A 285 19.29 -0.38 6.43
N VAL A 286 19.75 -1.24 7.34
CA VAL A 286 20.84 -0.88 8.26
C VAL A 286 22.13 -0.60 7.49
N CYS A 287 22.52 -1.48 6.56
CA CYS A 287 23.72 -1.26 5.72
C CYS A 287 23.60 0.02 4.90
N GLN A 288 22.44 0.35 4.34
CA GLN A 288 22.24 1.58 3.57
C GLN A 288 22.41 2.84 4.43
N ILE A 289 21.90 2.84 5.65
CA ILE A 289 22.03 3.98 6.57
C ILE A 289 23.53 4.20 6.90
N PHE A 290 24.24 3.14 7.29
CA PHE A 290 25.68 3.22 7.58
C PHE A 290 26.51 3.60 6.35
N ALA A 291 26.18 3.08 5.18
CA ALA A 291 26.83 3.41 3.92
C ALA A 291 26.67 4.89 3.56
N ALA A 292 25.50 5.47 3.78
CA ALA A 292 25.26 6.89 3.55
C ALA A 292 25.99 7.78 4.56
N LEU A 293 26.09 7.37 5.83
CA LEU A 293 26.82 8.10 6.87
C LEU A 293 28.33 8.11 6.61
N SER A 294 28.88 7.00 6.10
CA SER A 294 30.33 6.83 5.89
C SER A 294 30.82 7.32 4.53
N THR A 295 29.94 7.63 3.56
CA THR A 295 30.32 8.00 2.20
C THR A 295 30.07 9.47 1.93
N LYS A 296 31.12 10.24 1.64
CA LYS A 296 31.02 11.63 1.18
C LYS A 296 30.73 11.69 -0.33
N GLY A 297 30.10 12.78 -0.77
CA GLY A 297 29.88 13.04 -2.21
C GLY A 297 28.75 12.26 -2.87
N LEU A 298 27.86 11.68 -2.11
CA LEU A 298 26.62 11.12 -2.65
C LEU A 298 25.72 12.23 -3.18
N GLN A 299 24.87 11.89 -4.14
CA GLN A 299 23.84 12.82 -4.62
C GLN A 299 22.87 13.21 -3.50
N LEU A 300 22.42 14.47 -3.51
CA LEU A 300 21.47 15.00 -2.51
C LEU A 300 20.23 14.13 -2.36
N ALA A 301 19.67 13.65 -3.49
CA ALA A 301 18.52 12.76 -3.48
C ALA A 301 18.82 11.45 -2.73
N THR A 302 20.03 10.89 -2.88
CA THR A 302 20.45 9.67 -2.16
C THR A 302 20.51 9.91 -0.65
N TYR A 303 21.08 11.05 -0.22
CA TYR A 303 21.09 11.42 1.20
C TYR A 303 19.68 11.61 1.75
N LEU A 304 18.84 12.42 1.08
CA LEU A 304 17.47 12.69 1.55
C LEU A 304 16.64 11.42 1.60
N ASN A 305 16.67 10.60 0.56
CA ASN A 305 15.95 9.32 0.56
C ASN A 305 16.42 8.45 1.73
N THR A 306 17.72 8.36 2.00
CA THR A 306 18.24 7.53 3.08
C THR A 306 17.85 8.07 4.46
N PHE A 307 18.04 9.37 4.72
CA PHE A 307 17.81 9.92 6.06
C PHE A 307 16.31 10.09 6.39
N VAL A 308 15.49 10.49 5.40
CA VAL A 308 14.03 10.51 5.57
C VAL A 308 13.51 9.08 5.73
N GLY A 309 14.01 8.14 4.94
CA GLY A 309 13.66 6.72 5.09
C GLY A 309 14.07 6.15 6.46
N ALA A 310 15.28 6.49 6.95
CA ALA A 310 15.75 6.09 8.28
C ALA A 310 14.87 6.69 9.40
N PHE A 311 14.49 7.97 9.28
CA PHE A 311 13.55 8.58 10.22
C PHE A 311 12.22 7.81 10.29
N PHE A 312 11.60 7.51 9.14
CA PHE A 312 10.38 6.73 9.10
C PHE A 312 10.56 5.29 9.58
N LEU A 313 11.73 4.69 9.36
CA LEU A 313 12.06 3.37 9.90
C LEU A 313 12.12 3.39 11.43
N ILE A 314 12.80 4.37 12.00
CA ILE A 314 12.94 4.50 13.46
C ILE A 314 11.58 4.74 14.11
N ILE A 315 10.82 5.74 13.63
CA ILE A 315 9.51 6.05 14.22
C ILE A 315 8.46 4.97 13.93
N GLY A 316 8.60 4.18 12.86
CA GLY A 316 7.71 3.05 12.56
C GLY A 316 8.04 1.79 13.35
N SER A 317 9.21 1.73 13.98
CA SER A 317 9.72 0.53 14.64
C SER A 317 9.51 0.55 16.16
N LYS A 318 9.83 -0.58 16.80
CA LYS A 318 9.87 -0.74 18.28
C LYS A 318 10.95 0.12 18.95
N LEU A 319 11.85 0.78 18.19
CA LEU A 319 12.81 1.74 18.75
C LEU A 319 12.12 3.01 19.25
N PHE A 320 10.97 3.36 18.70
CA PHE A 320 10.17 4.49 19.14
C PHE A 320 9.14 4.03 20.20
N PRO A 321 9.02 4.70 21.35
CA PRO A 321 8.19 4.24 22.47
C PRO A 321 6.70 4.55 22.24
N TRP A 322 6.07 3.89 21.28
CA TRP A 322 4.69 4.12 20.86
C TRP A 322 3.69 3.95 21.99
N GLN A 323 3.90 2.95 22.86
CA GLN A 323 2.99 2.73 23.98
C GLN A 323 3.03 3.89 24.99
N ARG A 324 4.21 4.47 25.25
CA ARG A 324 4.34 5.68 26.08
C ARG A 324 3.66 6.89 25.42
N LEU A 325 3.86 7.07 24.13
CA LEU A 325 3.17 8.15 23.39
C LEU A 325 1.65 7.97 23.49
N ALA A 326 1.13 6.75 23.33
CA ALA A 326 -0.29 6.46 23.39
C ALA A 326 -0.92 6.64 24.76
N THR A 327 -0.15 6.63 25.84
CA THR A 327 -0.64 7.00 27.19
C THR A 327 -0.82 8.51 27.31
N VAL A 328 0.06 9.31 26.71
CA VAL A 328 0.01 10.78 26.75
C VAL A 328 -0.96 11.33 25.69
N LEU A 329 -1.00 10.70 24.52
CA LEU A 329 -1.85 11.08 23.39
C LEU A 329 -2.68 9.87 22.92
N PRO A 330 -3.80 9.53 23.57
CA PRO A 330 -4.63 8.37 23.23
C PRO A 330 -5.14 8.38 21.78
N ALA A 331 -5.33 9.56 21.19
CA ALA A 331 -5.74 9.73 19.79
C ALA A 331 -4.77 9.08 18.79
N ALA A 332 -3.49 8.91 19.15
CA ALA A 332 -2.51 8.24 18.31
C ALA A 332 -2.92 6.80 17.95
N LYS A 333 -3.59 6.10 18.87
CA LYS A 333 -4.12 4.75 18.63
C LYS A 333 -5.16 4.73 17.52
N ASN A 334 -6.01 5.73 17.47
CA ASN A 334 -7.10 5.82 16.48
C ASN A 334 -6.59 6.27 15.11
N TRP A 335 -5.66 7.20 15.07
CA TRP A 335 -5.21 7.79 13.80
C TRP A 335 -4.25 6.91 13.04
N LEU A 336 -3.27 6.32 13.72
CA LEU A 336 -2.24 5.51 13.06
C LEU A 336 -2.56 4.02 13.10
N GLN A 337 -3.18 3.51 14.16
CA GLN A 337 -3.46 2.12 14.49
C GLN A 337 -2.21 1.24 14.53
N PHE A 338 -1.47 1.17 13.42
CA PHE A 338 -0.27 0.34 13.23
C PHE A 338 0.93 1.22 12.88
N PRO A 339 1.85 1.49 13.85
CA PRO A 339 3.08 2.24 13.56
C PRO A 339 3.91 1.63 12.44
N SER A 340 3.86 0.32 12.25
CA SER A 340 4.53 -0.38 11.14
C SER A 340 4.16 0.13 9.74
N ARG A 341 3.02 0.81 9.57
CA ARG A 341 2.64 1.49 8.32
C ARG A 341 3.63 2.55 7.88
N LEU A 342 4.36 3.16 8.82
CA LEU A 342 5.46 4.09 8.53
C LEU A 342 6.62 3.39 7.80
N GLY A 343 6.74 2.07 7.97
CA GLY A 343 7.65 1.22 7.20
C GLY A 343 7.40 1.23 5.69
N SER A 344 6.19 1.58 5.23
CA SER A 344 5.90 1.74 3.81
C SER A 344 6.73 2.87 3.18
N ILE A 345 6.79 4.02 3.85
CA ILE A 345 7.64 5.15 3.42
C ILE A 345 9.13 4.78 3.54
N ALA A 346 9.52 4.19 4.68
CA ALA A 346 10.90 3.76 4.91
C ALA A 346 11.38 2.82 3.79
N GLY A 347 10.58 1.83 3.41
CA GLY A 347 10.92 0.87 2.36
C GLY A 347 11.17 1.53 1.00
N ILE A 348 10.26 2.41 0.56
CA ILE A 348 10.42 3.15 -0.71
C ILE A 348 11.71 3.95 -0.70
N LEU A 349 11.93 4.74 0.34
CA LEU A 349 13.03 5.70 0.41
C LEU A 349 14.38 5.02 0.60
N LEU A 350 14.49 4.02 1.48
CA LEU A 350 15.75 3.31 1.73
C LEU A 350 16.19 2.46 0.54
N ILE A 351 15.25 1.82 -0.17
CA ILE A 351 15.55 1.09 -1.40
C ILE A 351 16.05 2.05 -2.49
N ALA A 352 15.41 3.20 -2.67
CA ALA A 352 15.88 4.22 -3.62
C ALA A 352 17.25 4.80 -3.22
N GLY A 353 17.47 5.00 -1.92
CA GLY A 353 18.76 5.39 -1.36
C GLY A 353 19.88 4.37 -1.67
N ALA A 354 19.59 3.07 -1.46
CA ALA A 354 20.53 1.99 -1.76
C ALA A 354 20.88 1.92 -3.26
N ALA A 355 19.89 2.03 -4.13
CA ALA A 355 20.10 2.05 -5.58
C ALA A 355 20.96 3.25 -6.02
N GLY A 356 20.73 4.44 -5.44
CA GLY A 356 21.53 5.65 -5.69
C GLY A 356 22.96 5.51 -5.17
N TYR A 357 23.13 4.97 -3.97
CA TYR A 357 24.43 4.68 -3.38
C TYR A 357 25.25 3.72 -4.27
N LEU A 358 24.68 2.57 -4.63
CA LEU A 358 25.35 1.58 -5.48
C LEU A 358 25.73 2.16 -6.85
N THR A 359 24.86 3.00 -7.43
CA THR A 359 25.16 3.71 -8.67
C THR A 359 26.39 4.59 -8.53
N THR A 360 26.50 5.34 -7.44
CA THR A 360 27.64 6.24 -7.18
C THR A 360 28.93 5.44 -6.99
N ARG A 361 28.88 4.32 -6.26
CA ARG A 361 30.03 3.46 -6.02
C ARG A 361 30.57 2.83 -7.31
N VAL A 362 29.69 2.30 -8.15
CA VAL A 362 30.09 1.70 -9.44
C VAL A 362 30.75 2.74 -10.35
N LYS A 363 30.17 3.95 -10.44
CA LYS A 363 30.80 5.06 -11.22
C LYS A 363 32.18 5.43 -10.69
N ALA A 364 32.37 5.52 -9.38
CA ALA A 364 33.64 5.84 -8.76
C ALA A 364 34.72 4.78 -9.09
N THR A 365 34.35 3.49 -9.03
CA THR A 365 35.27 2.39 -9.37
C THR A 365 35.66 2.40 -10.86
N GLN A 366 34.69 2.69 -11.76
CA GLN A 366 34.99 2.80 -13.19
C GLN A 366 35.93 3.94 -13.53
N ASN A 367 35.82 5.08 -12.86
CA ASN A 367 36.67 6.23 -13.07
C ASN A 367 38.11 6.02 -12.53
N SER A 368 38.29 5.17 -11.51
CA SER A 368 39.60 4.86 -10.94
C SER A 368 40.36 3.75 -11.69
N HIS A 369 39.66 2.91 -12.47
CA HIS A 369 40.24 1.83 -13.27
C HIS A 369 40.18 2.18 -14.76
N HIS A 370 41.02 3.15 -15.22
CA HIS A 370 41.20 3.40 -16.65
C HIS A 370 42.02 2.30 -17.37
N GLN A 371 42.34 1.21 -16.68
CA GLN A 371 43.00 0.03 -17.24
C GLN A 371 42.31 -1.25 -16.75
N VAL A 372 41.97 -2.09 -17.70
CA VAL A 372 41.44 -3.46 -17.59
C VAL A 372 39.93 -3.57 -17.75
N GLY A 373 39.55 -4.01 -18.95
CA GLY A 373 38.19 -4.40 -19.28
C GLY A 373 37.74 -5.65 -18.53
N THR A 374 37.15 -5.44 -17.37
CA THR A 374 36.37 -6.48 -16.69
C THR A 374 34.90 -6.10 -16.66
N SER A 375 34.07 -7.02 -17.08
CA SER A 375 32.62 -6.89 -17.21
C SER A 375 32.01 -6.31 -15.95
N THR A 376 31.32 -5.19 -16.07
CA THR A 376 30.63 -4.40 -15.03
C THR A 376 29.49 -5.16 -14.33
N PHE A 377 29.24 -6.41 -14.66
CA PHE A 377 28.05 -7.15 -14.24
C PHE A 377 28.19 -7.91 -12.90
N LEU A 378 29.39 -8.12 -12.36
CA LEU A 378 29.57 -8.95 -11.16
C LEU A 378 30.47 -8.35 -10.10
N ASN A 379 30.25 -7.10 -9.73
CA ASN A 379 30.77 -6.63 -8.43
C ASN A 379 29.91 -7.23 -7.33
N TRP A 380 30.53 -7.81 -6.29
CA TRP A 380 29.84 -8.45 -5.18
C TRP A 380 28.64 -7.65 -4.58
N PRO A 381 28.66 -6.30 -4.47
CA PRO A 381 27.50 -5.55 -3.99
C PRO A 381 26.30 -5.62 -4.94
N THR A 382 26.53 -5.64 -6.27
CA THR A 382 25.48 -5.84 -7.27
C THR A 382 24.86 -7.23 -7.14
N GLY A 383 25.70 -8.25 -6.97
CA GLY A 383 25.26 -9.63 -6.75
C GLY A 383 24.40 -9.76 -5.49
N LEU A 384 24.83 -9.15 -4.37
CA LEU A 384 24.05 -9.19 -3.13
C LEU A 384 22.71 -8.45 -3.24
N PHE A 385 22.68 -7.29 -3.93
CA PHE A 385 21.44 -6.53 -4.11
C PHE A 385 20.42 -7.30 -4.99
N ALA A 386 20.91 -7.95 -6.04
CA ALA A 386 20.09 -8.82 -6.89
C ALA A 386 19.64 -10.08 -6.14
N PHE A 387 20.53 -10.71 -5.36
CA PHE A 387 20.19 -11.85 -4.54
C PHE A 387 19.12 -11.53 -3.50
N ALA A 388 19.21 -10.37 -2.83
CA ALA A 388 18.20 -9.89 -1.91
C ALA A 388 16.82 -9.77 -2.59
N ALA A 389 16.78 -9.23 -3.81
CA ALA A 389 15.53 -9.13 -4.57
C ALA A 389 14.94 -10.51 -4.90
N LEU A 390 15.78 -11.45 -5.35
CA LEU A 390 15.34 -12.82 -5.66
C LEU A 390 14.84 -13.57 -4.42
N MET A 391 15.51 -13.39 -3.27
CA MET A 391 15.10 -14.00 -2.01
C MET A 391 13.71 -13.51 -1.57
N LEU A 392 13.41 -12.21 -1.71
CA LEU A 392 12.08 -11.70 -1.38
C LEU A 392 10.99 -12.19 -2.35
N VAL A 393 11.30 -12.30 -3.66
CA VAL A 393 10.36 -12.90 -4.63
C VAL A 393 10.08 -14.35 -4.24
N TRP A 394 11.12 -15.14 -3.96
CA TRP A 394 10.98 -16.51 -3.51
C TRP A 394 10.12 -16.64 -2.26
N GLN A 395 10.40 -15.83 -1.23
CA GLN A 395 9.64 -15.79 0.01
C GLN A 395 8.15 -15.55 -0.26
N ASN A 396 7.80 -14.50 -1.03
CA ASN A 396 6.40 -14.13 -1.26
C ASN A 396 5.66 -15.15 -2.12
N VAL A 397 6.30 -15.73 -3.13
CA VAL A 397 5.74 -16.83 -3.92
C VAL A 397 5.47 -18.04 -3.03
N THR A 398 6.37 -18.35 -2.09
CA THR A 398 6.20 -19.46 -1.13
C THR A 398 5.04 -19.21 -0.17
N VAL A 399 4.93 -18.00 0.39
CA VAL A 399 3.81 -17.60 1.27
C VAL A 399 2.48 -17.68 0.54
N MET A 400 2.41 -17.13 -0.67
CA MET A 400 1.21 -17.19 -1.50
C MET A 400 0.80 -18.63 -1.82
N ASN A 401 1.76 -19.47 -2.22
CA ASN A 401 1.50 -20.88 -2.50
C ASN A 401 0.98 -21.64 -1.26
N GLY A 402 1.54 -21.34 -0.09
CA GLY A 402 1.06 -21.89 1.19
C GLY A 402 -0.39 -21.51 1.49
N GLN A 403 -0.78 -20.26 1.26
CA GLN A 403 -2.15 -19.81 1.48
C GLN A 403 -3.13 -20.43 0.47
N LEU A 404 -2.73 -20.56 -0.79
CA LEU A 404 -3.57 -21.18 -1.83
C LEU A 404 -3.83 -22.64 -1.55
N LYS A 405 -2.83 -23.40 -1.05
CA LYS A 405 -2.97 -24.82 -0.71
C LYS A 405 -3.93 -25.08 0.46
N LYS A 406 -4.20 -24.10 1.32
CA LYS A 406 -5.20 -24.24 2.39
C LYS A 406 -6.60 -24.53 1.85
N TRP A 407 -6.90 -24.08 0.65
CA TRP A 407 -8.20 -24.33 0.02
C TRP A 407 -8.46 -25.80 -0.31
N ASP A 408 -7.44 -26.63 -0.37
CA ASP A 408 -7.55 -28.06 -0.64
C ASP A 408 -7.66 -28.90 0.65
N THR A 409 -7.58 -28.25 1.82
CA THR A 409 -7.71 -28.91 3.14
C THR A 409 -9.17 -29.01 3.60
N ALA A 410 -9.41 -29.75 4.67
CA ALA A 410 -10.73 -29.85 5.29
C ALA A 410 -11.27 -28.50 5.81
N GLN A 411 -10.40 -27.51 6.06
CA GLN A 411 -10.75 -26.19 6.50
C GLN A 411 -10.17 -25.12 5.54
N PRO A 412 -10.86 -24.83 4.44
CA PRO A 412 -10.39 -23.90 3.40
C PRO A 412 -10.25 -22.46 3.92
N ILE A 413 -11.04 -22.06 4.89
CA ILE A 413 -10.89 -20.82 5.64
C ILE A 413 -10.55 -21.19 7.08
N GLN A 414 -9.35 -20.82 7.53
CA GLN A 414 -9.01 -20.95 8.94
C GLN A 414 -9.73 -19.84 9.71
N ARG A 415 -10.20 -20.17 10.92
CA ARG A 415 -10.82 -19.20 11.82
C ARG A 415 -9.76 -18.19 12.22
N MET A 416 -9.75 -17.06 11.55
CA MET A 416 -8.96 -15.90 11.93
C MET A 416 -9.84 -15.01 12.81
N ASP A 417 -9.27 -14.25 13.71
CA ASP A 417 -9.98 -13.43 14.70
C ASP A 417 -11.02 -12.47 14.11
N ASN A 418 -10.98 -12.22 12.80
CA ASN A 418 -11.86 -11.30 12.10
C ASN A 418 -12.79 -11.94 11.06
N ILE A 419 -12.80 -13.26 10.92
CA ILE A 419 -13.68 -13.98 9.99
C ILE A 419 -14.51 -14.98 10.81
N TYR A 420 -15.82 -14.78 10.79
CA TYR A 420 -16.78 -15.70 11.38
C TYR A 420 -17.46 -16.47 10.25
N LEU A 421 -17.37 -17.79 10.30
CA LEU A 421 -18.11 -18.67 9.41
C LEU A 421 -19.50 -18.96 10.00
N SER A 422 -20.50 -19.11 9.15
CA SER A 422 -21.80 -19.59 9.57
C SER A 422 -21.65 -20.98 10.21
N ASN A 423 -22.40 -21.26 11.28
CA ASN A 423 -22.23 -22.48 12.09
C ASN A 423 -22.44 -23.79 11.31
N HIS A 424 -23.04 -23.72 10.13
CA HIS A 424 -23.36 -24.87 9.27
C HIS A 424 -22.58 -24.90 7.96
N ALA A 425 -21.63 -23.96 7.75
CA ALA A 425 -20.89 -23.88 6.51
C ALA A 425 -19.92 -25.07 6.36
N THR A 426 -20.18 -25.92 5.39
CA THR A 426 -19.28 -27.01 5.03
C THR A 426 -18.12 -26.51 4.14
N ALA A 427 -17.02 -27.24 4.13
CA ALA A 427 -15.89 -26.92 3.25
C ALA A 427 -16.28 -26.90 1.76
N ALA A 428 -17.23 -27.74 1.35
CA ALA A 428 -17.73 -27.78 -0.01
C ALA A 428 -18.52 -26.51 -0.37
N GLU A 429 -19.41 -26.05 0.51
CA GLU A 429 -20.18 -24.81 0.35
C GLU A 429 -19.27 -23.57 0.31
N ILE A 430 -18.27 -23.50 1.20
CA ILE A 430 -17.28 -22.43 1.22
C ILE A 430 -16.53 -22.38 -0.13
N ARG A 431 -16.04 -23.52 -0.63
CA ARG A 431 -15.38 -23.58 -1.94
C ARG A 431 -16.31 -23.17 -3.07
N ALA A 432 -17.55 -23.69 -3.08
CA ALA A 432 -18.52 -23.35 -4.10
C ALA A 432 -18.88 -21.85 -4.09
N GLY A 433 -19.01 -21.25 -2.90
CA GLY A 433 -19.34 -19.83 -2.74
C GLY A 433 -18.23 -18.90 -3.21
N PHE A 434 -16.97 -19.15 -2.83
CA PHE A 434 -15.85 -18.26 -3.17
C PHE A 434 -15.20 -18.55 -4.53
N LYS A 435 -15.31 -19.77 -5.06
CA LYS A 435 -14.82 -20.15 -6.40
C LYS A 435 -15.90 -20.03 -7.48
N GLY A 436 -17.15 -19.89 -7.09
CA GLY A 436 -18.30 -19.74 -7.97
C GLY A 436 -18.34 -18.38 -8.68
N LYS A 437 -19.26 -18.26 -9.64
CA LYS A 437 -19.53 -17.00 -10.35
C LYS A 437 -20.26 -15.96 -9.48
N ASP A 438 -20.97 -16.43 -8.47
CA ASP A 438 -21.78 -15.61 -7.57
C ASP A 438 -21.07 -15.49 -6.22
N LEU A 439 -20.30 -14.41 -6.06
CA LEU A 439 -19.56 -14.12 -4.84
C LEU A 439 -20.46 -13.89 -3.62
N SER A 440 -21.74 -13.51 -3.82
CA SER A 440 -22.68 -13.30 -2.71
C SER A 440 -22.84 -14.55 -1.84
N LYS A 441 -22.79 -15.73 -2.45
CA LYS A 441 -22.87 -17.01 -1.74
C LYS A 441 -21.69 -17.22 -0.80
N GLY A 442 -20.49 -16.86 -1.23
CA GLY A 442 -19.29 -16.90 -0.36
C GLY A 442 -19.36 -15.88 0.76
N LEU A 443 -19.75 -14.65 0.45
CA LEU A 443 -19.86 -13.56 1.43
C LEU A 443 -20.97 -13.81 2.47
N ALA A 444 -22.03 -14.53 2.11
CA ALA A 444 -23.07 -14.94 3.04
C ALA A 444 -22.60 -16.00 4.07
N LEU A 445 -21.60 -16.82 3.69
CA LEU A 445 -21.04 -17.85 4.57
C LEU A 445 -19.97 -17.31 5.51
N ALA A 446 -19.39 -16.16 5.19
CA ALA A 446 -18.27 -15.58 5.92
C ALA A 446 -18.55 -14.11 6.26
N ALA A 447 -18.69 -13.81 7.55
CA ALA A 447 -18.91 -12.46 8.04
C ALA A 447 -17.62 -11.91 8.69
N LYS A 448 -17.38 -10.60 8.55
CA LYS A 448 -16.33 -9.91 9.29
C LYS A 448 -16.93 -9.18 10.49
N GLY A 449 -16.46 -9.50 11.67
CA GLY A 449 -16.94 -8.92 12.93
C GLY A 449 -16.41 -7.52 13.24
N THR A 450 -15.99 -6.72 12.23
CA THR A 450 -15.56 -5.36 12.48
C THR A 450 -16.72 -4.39 12.56
N THR A 451 -16.61 -3.49 13.50
CA THR A 451 -17.60 -2.45 13.80
C THR A 451 -17.29 -1.12 13.14
N ASP A 452 -16.21 -1.09 12.35
CA ASP A 452 -15.72 0.10 11.69
C ASP A 452 -16.83 0.79 10.90
N TYR A 453 -17.05 2.08 11.18
CA TYR A 453 -18.03 2.94 10.52
C TYR A 453 -19.50 2.56 10.74
N LEU A 454 -19.82 1.73 11.74
CA LEU A 454 -21.19 1.57 12.22
C LEU A 454 -21.56 2.72 13.14
N ASN A 455 -22.86 3.10 13.17
CA ASN A 455 -23.36 4.02 14.18
C ASN A 455 -23.18 3.43 15.58
N GLN A 456 -22.75 4.26 16.51
CA GLN A 456 -22.63 3.86 17.92
C GLN A 456 -24.03 3.61 18.46
N PRO A 457 -24.34 2.41 18.97
CA PRO A 457 -25.65 2.13 19.55
C PRO A 457 -25.85 2.91 20.84
N ALA A 458 -27.08 3.17 21.20
CA ALA A 458 -27.44 3.91 22.41
C ALA A 458 -27.05 3.20 23.73
N SER A 459 -26.64 1.93 23.68
CA SER A 459 -26.10 1.21 24.85
C SER A 459 -25.04 0.20 24.46
N ASP A 460 -23.97 0.12 25.23
CA ASP A 460 -22.85 -0.83 25.06
C ASP A 460 -23.25 -2.31 25.20
N VAL A 461 -24.30 -2.60 25.97
CA VAL A 461 -24.81 -3.96 26.17
C VAL A 461 -25.41 -4.50 24.86
N LYS A 462 -26.20 -3.70 24.19
CA LYS A 462 -26.84 -4.07 22.90
C LYS A 462 -25.80 -4.26 21.78
N TYR A 463 -24.69 -3.51 21.85
CA TYR A 463 -23.57 -3.61 20.94
C TYR A 463 -22.83 -4.95 21.07
N ASN A 464 -22.46 -5.34 22.28
CA ASN A 464 -21.74 -6.59 22.54
C ASN A 464 -22.56 -7.84 22.21
N GLN A 465 -23.86 -7.79 22.37
CA GLN A 465 -24.78 -8.86 21.97
C GLN A 465 -24.91 -8.96 20.44
N ASN A 466 -24.94 -7.83 19.72
CA ASN A 466 -25.11 -7.79 18.27
C ASN A 466 -23.81 -7.91 17.48
N ARG A 467 -22.66 -7.80 18.13
CA ARG A 467 -21.33 -7.94 17.51
C ARG A 467 -21.12 -9.30 16.83
N ASN A 468 -21.76 -10.33 17.36
CA ASN A 468 -21.64 -11.72 16.89
C ASN A 468 -22.89 -12.26 16.21
N THR A 469 -24.01 -11.61 16.39
CA THR A 469 -25.24 -11.92 15.68
C THR A 469 -25.37 -10.96 14.53
N CYS A 470 -25.46 -11.53 13.36
CA CYS A 470 -25.66 -10.85 12.08
C CYS A 470 -26.24 -9.44 12.27
N LEU A 471 -25.58 -8.60 11.97
CA LEU A 471 -25.62 -7.34 11.29
C LEU A 471 -26.95 -6.91 10.61
N LEU A 472 -28.04 -7.45 11.01
CA LEU A 472 -29.37 -6.95 10.75
C LEU A 472 -29.68 -5.76 11.66
N TYR A 473 -28.69 -4.91 11.92
CA TYR A 473 -28.98 -3.60 12.45
C TYR A 473 -28.98 -2.60 11.31
N THR A 474 -30.11 -2.54 10.68
CA THR A 474 -30.54 -1.32 10.01
C THR A 474 -30.39 -0.17 11.00
N SER A 475 -29.57 0.84 10.68
CA SER A 475 -29.84 2.17 11.22
C SER A 475 -31.33 2.44 11.01
N PRO A 476 -32.05 3.07 11.96
CA PRO A 476 -33.41 3.45 11.73
C PRO A 476 -33.47 4.19 10.38
N SER A 477 -34.41 3.77 9.55
CA SER A 477 -34.66 4.45 8.28
C SER A 477 -34.84 5.94 8.57
N PRO A 478 -34.36 6.85 7.72
CA PRO A 478 -34.72 8.26 7.85
C PRO A 478 -36.22 8.53 7.85
N ARG A 479 -37.03 7.52 7.61
CA ARG A 479 -38.50 7.59 7.72
C ARG A 479 -39.06 7.28 9.12
N ASP A 480 -38.20 6.80 10.04
CA ASP A 480 -38.58 6.44 11.41
C ASP A 480 -38.05 7.44 12.45
N ALA A 481 -37.55 8.62 12.00
CA ALA A 481 -37.13 9.75 12.81
C ALA A 481 -38.15 10.88 12.74
#